data_c57a7319f4b3b35f4bae32e79246d206
#
_entry.id   c57a7319f4b3b35f4bae32e79246d206
#
_cell.length_a   1.000
_cell.length_b   1.000
_cell.length_c   1.000
_cell.angle_alpha   90.00
_cell.angle_beta   90.00
_cell.angle_gamma   90.00
#
_symmetry.space_group_name_H-M   'P 1'
#
loop_
_entity.id
_entity.type
_entity.pdbx_description
1 polymer ?
#
loop_
_entity_poly.entity_id
_entity_poly.type
_entity_poly.pdbx_seq_one_letter_code
_entity_poly.pdbx_strand_id
1 'polypeptide(L)'
;MTRGSKIVGILALLMTSAATEAKDAKNPTCPAHLNWSTFPQMRFTLDTSSGQRVLRAEGVIDEDVPAKLEDALKTNQPVDEIWLRSPGGIARAGNEAGKIIRKTGIATRIPANWACFSACNFMFMGGAVRFVDAGGLFVVHMFTHVSDKEAVRSELAKGTDNAIGLIGDVEQDSALLASEDNDFLIRMGVSRKLLTEVMYQQKAVADGNDDKSTRRCLTAAEAVKYNVANAQ
;
A
#
# COMPACT_ATOMS: atom_id res chain seq x y z
N MET A 1 38.24 65.84 -7.34
CA MET A 1 37.42 65.42 -6.20
C MET A 1 36.32 64.52 -6.72
N THR A 2 36.51 63.21 -6.74
CA THR A 2 35.53 62.23 -7.26
C THR A 2 35.00 61.39 -6.11
N ARG A 3 33.70 61.53 -5.80
CA ARG A 3 33.02 60.77 -4.76
C ARG A 3 32.64 59.40 -5.32
N GLY A 4 33.26 58.34 -4.81
CA GLY A 4 32.86 56.97 -5.08
C GLY A 4 31.63 56.59 -4.24
N SER A 5 30.54 56.19 -4.92
CA SER A 5 29.36 55.65 -4.33
C SER A 5 29.55 54.15 -4.11
N LYS A 6 29.48 53.69 -2.85
CA LYS A 6 29.50 52.25 -2.49
C LYS A 6 28.07 51.73 -2.52
N ILE A 7 27.78 50.88 -3.48
CA ILE A 7 26.52 50.10 -3.52
C ILE A 7 26.70 48.90 -2.59
N VAL A 8 25.98 48.91 -1.48
CA VAL A 8 25.85 47.73 -0.57
C VAL A 8 24.72 46.87 -1.12
N GLY A 9 25.09 45.77 -1.76
CA GLY A 9 24.11 44.76 -2.18
C GLY A 9 23.61 43.95 -0.98
N ILE A 10 22.35 44.09 -0.67
CA ILE A 10 21.67 43.24 0.35
C ILE A 10 21.31 41.93 -0.32
N LEU A 11 22.00 40.86 0.02
CA LEU A 11 21.69 39.50 -0.42
C LEU A 11 20.54 39.00 0.47
N ALA A 12 19.31 39.03 -0.05
CA ALA A 12 18.16 38.45 0.63
C ALA A 12 18.23 36.90 0.56
N LEU A 13 18.56 36.28 1.68
CA LEU A 13 18.54 34.82 1.82
C LEU A 13 17.06 34.38 1.90
N LEU A 14 16.52 33.85 0.81
CA LEU A 14 15.21 33.19 0.81
C LEU A 14 15.31 31.86 1.57
N MET A 15 14.93 31.88 2.84
CA MET A 15 14.70 30.65 3.61
C MET A 15 13.40 30.04 3.14
N THR A 16 13.47 29.03 2.30
CA THR A 16 12.35 28.14 2.02
C THR A 16 12.13 27.26 3.24
N SER A 17 11.17 27.61 4.10
CA SER A 17 10.70 26.72 5.14
C SER A 17 10.00 25.54 4.48
N ALA A 18 10.62 24.36 4.49
CA ALA A 18 9.92 23.13 4.20
C ALA A 18 8.82 22.96 5.25
N ALA A 19 7.56 23.08 4.81
CA ALA A 19 6.43 22.77 5.70
C ALA A 19 6.55 21.30 6.09
N THR A 20 6.79 21.02 7.37
CA THR A 20 6.74 19.66 7.90
C THR A 20 5.30 19.17 7.83
N GLU A 21 5.05 18.17 7.01
CA GLU A 21 3.74 17.54 6.89
C GLU A 21 3.28 17.02 8.27
N ALA A 22 2.04 17.34 8.64
CA ALA A 22 1.46 16.89 9.90
C ALA A 22 1.41 15.36 9.92
N LYS A 23 1.88 14.76 11.04
CA LYS A 23 1.86 13.30 11.22
C LYS A 23 0.58 12.83 11.88
N ASP A 24 0.16 11.61 11.58
CA ASP A 24 -0.91 10.93 12.28
C ASP A 24 -0.46 10.60 13.70
N ALA A 25 -1.16 11.11 14.71
CA ALA A 25 -0.81 10.89 16.12
C ALA A 25 -0.90 9.40 16.54
N LYS A 26 -1.78 8.62 15.89
CA LYS A 26 -1.93 7.15 16.14
C LYS A 26 -0.92 6.33 15.35
N ASN A 27 -0.42 6.85 14.24
CA ASN A 27 0.47 6.17 13.31
C ASN A 27 1.66 7.11 12.98
N PRO A 28 2.60 7.33 13.91
CA PRO A 28 3.60 8.39 13.84
C PRO A 28 4.60 8.26 12.68
N THR A 29 4.63 7.11 12.00
CA THR A 29 5.43 6.91 10.78
C THR A 29 4.72 7.39 9.52
N CYS A 30 3.41 7.66 9.59
CA CYS A 30 2.58 8.07 8.48
C CYS A 30 2.23 9.56 8.55
N PRO A 31 1.99 10.22 7.40
CA PRO A 31 1.34 11.52 7.38
C PRO A 31 -0.11 11.42 7.86
N ALA A 32 -0.68 12.54 8.30
CA ALA A 32 -2.07 12.61 8.78
C ALA A 32 -3.07 12.19 7.69
N HIS A 33 -2.76 12.48 6.45
CA HIS A 33 -3.57 12.12 5.29
C HIS A 33 -2.77 11.28 4.30
N LEU A 34 -3.28 10.07 4.00
CA LEU A 34 -2.69 9.17 3.02
C LEU A 34 -3.37 9.41 1.67
N ASN A 35 -2.57 9.67 0.64
CA ASN A 35 -3.06 9.92 -0.71
C ASN A 35 -3.22 8.60 -1.50
N TRP A 36 -4.19 7.79 -1.11
CA TRP A 36 -4.66 6.67 -1.93
C TRP A 36 -5.82 7.11 -2.83
N SER A 37 -6.18 6.28 -3.80
CA SER A 37 -7.31 6.54 -4.68
C SER A 37 -8.64 6.39 -3.95
N THR A 38 -9.60 7.27 -4.27
CA THR A 38 -10.98 7.20 -3.78
C THR A 38 -11.94 6.48 -4.75
N PHE A 39 -11.43 5.91 -5.85
CA PHE A 39 -12.26 5.15 -6.75
C PHE A 39 -12.80 3.88 -6.05
N PRO A 40 -14.12 3.66 -6.09
CA PRO A 40 -14.76 2.55 -5.39
C PRO A 40 -14.40 1.17 -6.00
N GLN A 41 -13.84 1.16 -7.21
CA GLN A 41 -13.33 -0.02 -7.90
C GLN A 41 -11.99 0.29 -8.53
N MET A 42 -11.12 -0.70 -8.64
CA MET A 42 -9.84 -0.58 -9.32
C MET A 42 -10.03 -0.24 -10.79
N ARG A 43 -9.31 0.79 -11.24
CA ARG A 43 -9.24 1.23 -12.64
C ARG A 43 -7.83 1.04 -13.14
N PHE A 44 -7.71 0.52 -14.35
CA PHE A 44 -6.44 0.40 -15.06
C PHE A 44 -6.45 1.37 -16.23
N THR A 45 -5.55 2.35 -16.22
CA THR A 45 -5.47 3.39 -17.25
C THR A 45 -4.05 3.46 -17.80
N LEU A 46 -3.91 3.33 -19.13
CA LEU A 46 -2.62 3.52 -19.78
C LEU A 46 -2.27 5.01 -19.83
N ASP A 47 -1.09 5.36 -19.32
CA ASP A 47 -0.51 6.69 -19.38
C ASP A 47 0.79 6.62 -20.20
N THR A 48 0.89 7.43 -21.24
CA THR A 48 2.06 7.51 -22.13
C THR A 48 2.70 8.90 -22.13
N SER A 49 2.26 9.78 -21.23
CA SER A 49 2.68 11.20 -21.21
C SER A 49 4.17 11.41 -20.92
N SER A 50 4.82 10.46 -20.23
CA SER A 50 6.25 10.49 -19.89
C SER A 50 7.16 9.89 -20.96
N GLY A 51 6.61 9.37 -22.05
CA GLY A 51 7.33 8.58 -23.05
C GLY A 51 7.49 7.10 -22.68
N GLN A 52 7.12 6.72 -21.46
CA GLN A 52 6.98 5.34 -21.01
C GLN A 52 5.51 4.90 -21.09
N ARG A 53 5.26 3.61 -21.18
CA ARG A 53 3.90 3.03 -21.18
C ARG A 53 3.59 2.54 -19.76
N VAL A 54 2.99 3.43 -18.99
CA VAL A 54 2.65 3.18 -17.58
C VAL A 54 1.20 2.75 -17.46
N LEU A 55 0.96 1.60 -16.85
CA LEU A 55 -0.38 1.17 -16.47
C LEU A 55 -0.67 1.67 -15.05
N ARG A 56 -1.51 2.68 -14.91
CA ARG A 56 -1.93 3.19 -13.59
C ARG A 56 -3.03 2.30 -13.04
N ALA A 57 -2.81 1.77 -11.84
CA ALA A 57 -3.75 0.94 -11.09
C ALA A 57 -4.24 1.71 -9.87
N GLU A 58 -5.47 2.26 -9.93
CA GLU A 58 -6.01 3.17 -8.93
C GLU A 58 -7.41 2.75 -8.48
N GLY A 59 -7.63 2.58 -7.19
CA GLY A 59 -8.94 2.27 -6.60
C GLY A 59 -8.93 1.11 -5.60
N VAL A 60 -10.11 0.71 -5.16
CA VAL A 60 -10.32 -0.40 -4.24
C VAL A 60 -10.07 -1.73 -4.95
N ILE A 61 -9.45 -2.67 -4.26
CA ILE A 61 -9.21 -4.04 -4.76
C ILE A 61 -10.40 -4.91 -4.39
N ASP A 62 -11.21 -5.24 -5.39
CA ASP A 62 -12.32 -6.18 -5.32
C ASP A 62 -11.93 -7.56 -5.91
N GLU A 63 -12.85 -8.52 -5.86
CA GLU A 63 -12.64 -9.88 -6.36
C GLU A 63 -12.34 -9.95 -7.87
N ASP A 64 -12.78 -8.96 -8.64
CA ASP A 64 -12.61 -8.91 -10.09
C ASP A 64 -11.24 -8.37 -10.52
N VAL A 65 -10.46 -7.78 -9.59
CA VAL A 65 -9.18 -7.13 -9.92
C VAL A 65 -8.19 -8.04 -10.63
N PRO A 66 -8.00 -9.31 -10.26
CA PRO A 66 -7.10 -10.21 -11.01
C PRO A 66 -7.47 -10.33 -12.49
N ALA A 67 -8.74 -10.58 -12.80
CA ALA A 67 -9.22 -10.71 -14.17
C ALA A 67 -9.13 -9.38 -14.95
N LYS A 68 -9.52 -8.26 -14.33
CA LYS A 68 -9.38 -6.91 -14.91
C LYS A 68 -7.92 -6.55 -15.21
N LEU A 69 -6.99 -6.96 -14.35
CA LEU A 69 -5.56 -6.73 -14.54
C LEU A 69 -5.02 -7.54 -15.73
N GLU A 70 -5.39 -8.83 -15.85
CA GLU A 70 -4.98 -9.65 -16.99
C GLU A 70 -5.47 -9.06 -18.30
N ASP A 71 -6.72 -8.61 -18.36
CA ASP A 71 -7.29 -7.97 -19.55
C ASP A 71 -6.60 -6.64 -19.86
N ALA A 72 -6.37 -5.80 -18.84
CA ALA A 72 -5.67 -4.52 -19.01
C ALA A 72 -4.23 -4.72 -19.51
N LEU A 73 -3.51 -5.69 -18.98
CA LEU A 73 -2.16 -6.04 -19.44
C LEU A 73 -2.16 -6.54 -20.86
N LYS A 74 -3.10 -7.41 -21.23
CA LYS A 74 -3.24 -7.95 -22.60
C LYS A 74 -3.55 -6.84 -23.60
N THR A 75 -4.47 -5.95 -23.26
CA THR A 75 -4.96 -4.87 -24.14
C THR A 75 -3.93 -3.76 -24.36
N ASN A 76 -3.10 -3.48 -23.34
CA ASN A 76 -2.21 -2.32 -23.34
C ASN A 76 -0.73 -2.64 -23.61
N GLN A 77 -0.40 -3.82 -24.07
CA GLN A 77 0.99 -4.21 -24.37
C GLN A 77 1.69 -3.28 -25.38
N PRO A 78 3.00 -3.05 -25.23
CA PRO A 78 3.82 -3.36 -24.07
C PRO A 78 3.53 -2.42 -22.91
N VAL A 79 3.71 -2.89 -21.66
CA VAL A 79 3.65 -2.06 -20.44
C VAL A 79 5.02 -2.07 -19.81
N ASP A 80 5.58 -0.89 -19.54
CA ASP A 80 6.91 -0.74 -18.94
C ASP A 80 6.85 -0.81 -17.41
N GLU A 81 5.88 -0.12 -16.80
CA GLU A 81 5.68 -0.08 -15.36
C GLU A 81 4.19 -0.13 -14.99
N ILE A 82 3.89 -0.65 -13.81
CA ILE A 82 2.58 -0.53 -13.16
C ILE A 82 2.72 0.42 -11.97
N TRP A 83 2.00 1.54 -11.99
CA TRP A 83 1.95 2.50 -10.90
C TRP A 83 0.73 2.27 -10.03
N LEU A 84 0.92 2.23 -8.71
CA LEU A 84 -0.08 1.78 -7.75
C LEU A 84 -0.51 2.88 -6.78
N ARG A 85 -1.82 3.11 -6.69
CA ARG A 85 -2.47 4.04 -5.76
C ARG A 85 -3.78 3.46 -5.27
N SER A 86 -3.79 2.84 -4.09
CA SER A 86 -4.95 2.09 -3.62
C SER A 86 -5.07 2.05 -2.10
N PRO A 87 -6.28 2.12 -1.55
CA PRO A 87 -6.55 1.86 -0.14
C PRO A 87 -6.51 0.37 0.22
N GLY A 88 -6.23 -0.51 -0.74
CA GLY A 88 -6.34 -1.95 -0.55
C GLY A 88 -7.74 -2.49 -0.82
N GLY A 89 -8.13 -3.53 -0.11
CA GLY A 89 -9.39 -4.25 -0.27
C GLY A 89 -9.22 -5.73 0.03
N ILE A 90 -9.70 -6.61 -0.85
CA ILE A 90 -9.68 -8.07 -0.65
C ILE A 90 -8.24 -8.60 -0.76
N ALA A 91 -7.72 -9.16 0.35
CA ALA A 91 -6.34 -9.62 0.46
C ALA A 91 -5.99 -10.70 -0.58
N ARG A 92 -6.85 -11.71 -0.75
CA ARG A 92 -6.65 -12.80 -1.72
C ARG A 92 -6.61 -12.27 -3.15
N ALA A 93 -7.46 -11.31 -3.50
CA ALA A 93 -7.45 -10.68 -4.82
C ALA A 93 -6.14 -9.89 -5.07
N GLY A 94 -5.65 -9.16 -4.07
CA GLY A 94 -4.35 -8.49 -4.14
C GLY A 94 -3.18 -9.45 -4.31
N ASN A 95 -3.19 -10.56 -3.58
CA ASN A 95 -2.20 -11.63 -3.67
C ASN A 95 -2.19 -12.27 -5.07
N GLU A 96 -3.36 -12.61 -5.62
CA GLU A 96 -3.46 -13.18 -6.97
C GLU A 96 -3.01 -12.19 -8.05
N ALA A 97 -3.45 -10.93 -7.97
CA ALA A 97 -2.99 -9.87 -8.85
C ALA A 97 -1.46 -9.68 -8.79
N GLY A 98 -0.85 -9.77 -7.60
CA GLY A 98 0.60 -9.76 -7.43
C GLY A 98 1.30 -10.93 -8.13
N LYS A 99 0.73 -12.13 -8.07
CA LYS A 99 1.24 -13.31 -8.80
C LYS A 99 1.14 -13.13 -10.32
N ILE A 100 0.06 -12.51 -10.81
CA ILE A 100 -0.10 -12.15 -12.23
C ILE A 100 1.01 -11.17 -12.64
N ILE A 101 1.21 -10.10 -11.89
CA ILE A 101 2.29 -9.12 -12.16
C ILE A 101 3.65 -9.81 -12.20
N ARG A 102 3.95 -10.71 -11.24
CA ARG A 102 5.23 -11.45 -11.22
C ARG A 102 5.47 -12.25 -12.47
N LYS A 103 4.45 -12.89 -13.03
CA LYS A 103 4.56 -13.69 -14.27
C LYS A 103 4.95 -12.83 -15.48
N THR A 104 4.58 -11.54 -15.51
CA THR A 104 4.91 -10.63 -16.61
C THR A 104 6.33 -10.10 -16.57
N GLY A 105 6.98 -10.08 -15.40
CA GLY A 105 8.29 -9.44 -15.19
C GLY A 105 8.25 -7.92 -15.17
N ILE A 106 7.08 -7.28 -15.26
CA ILE A 106 6.90 -5.83 -15.28
C ILE A 106 7.33 -5.22 -13.94
N ALA A 107 7.92 -4.02 -14.00
CA ALA A 107 8.25 -3.25 -12.81
C ALA A 107 6.99 -2.63 -12.16
N THR A 108 7.03 -2.45 -10.83
CA THR A 108 5.99 -1.73 -10.09
C THR A 108 6.55 -0.51 -9.40
N ARG A 109 5.75 0.54 -9.29
CA ARG A 109 6.15 1.80 -8.65
C ARG A 109 5.04 2.34 -7.75
N ILE A 110 5.44 2.89 -6.62
CA ILE A 110 4.64 3.81 -5.83
C ILE A 110 5.24 5.21 -6.04
N PRO A 111 4.64 6.05 -6.89
CA PRO A 111 5.12 7.40 -7.16
C PRO A 111 5.12 8.30 -5.92
N ALA A 112 5.86 9.40 -5.98
CA ALA A 112 5.83 10.44 -4.96
C ALA A 112 4.40 10.89 -4.67
N ASN A 113 4.08 11.08 -3.39
CA ASN A 113 2.76 11.47 -2.89
C ASN A 113 1.63 10.45 -3.12
N TRP A 114 1.92 9.23 -3.56
CA TRP A 114 0.95 8.14 -3.66
C TRP A 114 1.09 7.19 -2.48
N ALA A 115 -0.02 6.56 -2.11
CA ALA A 115 -0.03 5.53 -1.08
C ALA A 115 -0.60 4.21 -1.63
N CYS A 116 0.10 3.12 -1.33
CA CYS A 116 -0.32 1.75 -1.55
C CYS A 116 -0.48 1.07 -0.19
N PHE A 117 -1.71 0.69 0.14
CA PHE A 117 -2.09 0.22 1.47
C PHE A 117 -2.72 -1.18 1.42
N SER A 118 -2.44 -2.01 2.43
CA SER A 118 -3.11 -3.29 2.64
C SER A 118 -2.93 -4.25 1.43
N ALA A 119 -4.01 -4.75 0.83
CA ALA A 119 -3.99 -5.64 -0.33
C ALA A 119 -3.21 -5.08 -1.54
N CYS A 120 -3.09 -3.74 -1.68
CA CYS A 120 -2.25 -3.10 -2.69
C CYS A 120 -0.78 -3.50 -2.58
N ASN A 121 -0.32 -3.76 -1.36
CA ASN A 121 1.07 -4.17 -1.10
C ASN A 121 1.45 -5.46 -1.85
N PHE A 122 0.51 -6.41 -1.98
CA PHE A 122 0.74 -7.64 -2.72
C PHE A 122 0.87 -7.38 -4.21
N MET A 123 0.04 -6.51 -4.78
CA MET A 123 0.19 -6.08 -6.17
C MET A 123 1.57 -5.45 -6.41
N PHE A 124 1.99 -4.54 -5.51
CA PHE A 124 3.29 -3.89 -5.60
C PHE A 124 4.44 -4.88 -5.48
N MET A 125 4.41 -5.77 -4.50
CA MET A 125 5.46 -6.78 -4.29
C MET A 125 5.54 -7.80 -5.42
N GLY A 126 4.50 -7.91 -6.26
CA GLY A 126 4.50 -8.70 -7.50
C GLY A 126 5.52 -8.23 -8.54
N GLY A 127 5.87 -6.96 -8.57
CA GLY A 127 6.86 -6.42 -9.51
C GLY A 127 8.22 -7.13 -9.45
N ALA A 128 8.84 -7.36 -10.63
CA ALA A 128 10.21 -7.88 -10.68
C ALA A 128 11.21 -6.84 -10.17
N VAL A 129 11.03 -5.61 -10.60
CA VAL A 129 11.73 -4.41 -10.11
C VAL A 129 10.69 -3.55 -9.40
N ARG A 130 11.01 -3.03 -8.21
CA ARG A 130 10.06 -2.34 -7.34
C ARG A 130 10.63 -1.02 -6.86
N PHE A 131 9.95 0.08 -7.20
CA PHE A 131 10.35 1.43 -6.84
C PHE A 131 9.37 2.04 -5.85
N VAL A 132 9.87 2.58 -4.76
CA VAL A 132 9.14 3.49 -3.89
C VAL A 132 9.83 4.84 -3.97
N ASP A 133 9.23 5.77 -4.72
CA ASP A 133 9.82 7.10 -4.91
C ASP A 133 9.87 7.88 -3.59
N ALA A 134 10.75 8.87 -3.51
CA ALA A 134 10.80 9.75 -2.36
C ALA A 134 9.42 10.42 -2.13
N GLY A 135 8.80 10.15 -0.98
CA GLY A 135 7.43 10.58 -0.67
C GLY A 135 6.34 9.61 -1.15
N GLY A 136 6.67 8.51 -1.83
CA GLY A 136 5.78 7.38 -2.03
C GLY A 136 5.65 6.55 -0.76
N LEU A 137 4.46 6.02 -0.47
CA LEU A 137 4.17 5.37 0.80
C LEU A 137 3.71 3.92 0.61
N PHE A 138 4.54 2.99 1.08
CA PHE A 138 4.14 1.60 1.29
C PHE A 138 3.63 1.46 2.72
N VAL A 139 2.33 1.17 2.87
CA VAL A 139 1.64 1.23 4.16
C VAL A 139 1.12 -0.15 4.55
N VAL A 140 1.48 -0.61 5.73
CA VAL A 140 1.06 -1.90 6.28
C VAL A 140 0.14 -1.74 7.48
N HIS A 141 -0.72 -2.72 7.67
CA HIS A 141 -1.50 -2.95 8.88
C HIS A 141 -1.68 -4.46 9.10
N MET A 142 -2.13 -4.84 10.28
CA MET A 142 -2.59 -6.21 10.52
C MET A 142 -3.92 -6.43 9.77
N PHE A 143 -4.08 -7.56 9.10
CA PHE A 143 -5.40 -7.94 8.58
C PHE A 143 -6.38 -8.17 9.75
N THR A 144 -7.67 -7.96 9.50
CA THR A 144 -8.67 -8.06 10.55
C THR A 144 -10.05 -8.38 9.99
N HIS A 145 -10.81 -9.18 10.71
CA HIS A 145 -12.22 -9.45 10.45
C HIS A 145 -13.17 -8.48 11.20
N VAL A 146 -12.61 -7.58 12.05
CA VAL A 146 -13.44 -6.65 12.86
C VAL A 146 -14.10 -5.54 12.05
N SER A 147 -13.80 -5.40 10.77
CA SER A 147 -14.48 -4.47 9.86
C SER A 147 -15.90 -4.92 9.51
N ASP A 148 -16.16 -6.24 9.48
CA ASP A 148 -17.49 -6.80 9.20
C ASP A 148 -18.31 -6.98 10.49
N LYS A 149 -18.64 -5.88 11.14
CA LYS A 149 -19.30 -5.87 12.44
C LYS A 149 -20.73 -6.40 12.40
N GLU A 150 -21.41 -6.24 11.27
CA GLU A 150 -22.79 -6.70 11.16
C GLU A 150 -22.86 -8.23 11.12
N ALA A 151 -21.99 -8.86 10.33
CA ALA A 151 -21.85 -10.30 10.32
C ALA A 151 -21.45 -10.83 11.70
N VAL A 152 -20.45 -10.24 12.34
CA VAL A 152 -20.03 -10.62 13.71
C VAL A 152 -21.16 -10.49 14.71
N ARG A 153 -21.91 -9.37 14.71
CA ARG A 153 -23.06 -9.18 15.63
C ARG A 153 -24.17 -10.18 15.36
N SER A 154 -24.44 -10.48 14.10
CA SER A 154 -25.45 -11.47 13.71
C SER A 154 -25.11 -12.85 14.25
N GLU A 155 -23.86 -13.30 14.13
CA GLU A 155 -23.44 -14.59 14.68
C GLU A 155 -23.48 -14.62 16.21
N LEU A 156 -23.01 -13.56 16.87
CA LEU A 156 -23.07 -13.45 18.33
C LEU A 156 -24.50 -13.45 18.88
N ALA A 157 -25.45 -12.86 18.14
CA ALA A 157 -26.86 -12.81 18.53
C ALA A 157 -27.56 -14.21 18.51
N LYS A 158 -26.98 -15.18 17.78
CA LYS A 158 -27.51 -16.56 17.72
C LYS A 158 -27.14 -17.40 18.96
N GLY A 159 -26.25 -16.91 19.83
CA GLY A 159 -25.88 -17.53 21.10
C GLY A 159 -24.44 -17.99 21.20
N THR A 160 -24.11 -18.62 22.34
CA THR A 160 -22.71 -18.94 22.70
C THR A 160 -22.06 -19.93 21.74
N ASP A 161 -22.77 -20.95 21.26
CA ASP A 161 -22.21 -21.95 20.35
C ASP A 161 -21.81 -21.32 19.01
N ASN A 162 -22.64 -20.39 18.50
CA ASN A 162 -22.32 -19.63 17.31
C ASN A 162 -21.11 -18.67 17.53
N ALA A 163 -21.01 -18.10 18.72
CA ALA A 163 -19.87 -17.28 19.08
C ALA A 163 -18.54 -18.09 19.08
N ILE A 164 -18.59 -19.31 19.66
CA ILE A 164 -17.44 -20.22 19.65
C ILE A 164 -17.09 -20.65 18.22
N GLY A 165 -18.11 -20.99 17.40
CA GLY A 165 -17.90 -21.32 15.99
C GLY A 165 -17.24 -20.18 15.23
N LEU A 166 -17.75 -18.94 15.39
CA LEU A 166 -17.16 -17.76 14.74
C LEU A 166 -15.70 -17.55 15.13
N ILE A 167 -15.33 -17.77 16.40
CA ILE A 167 -13.93 -17.67 16.84
C ILE A 167 -13.08 -18.70 16.09
N GLY A 168 -13.53 -19.96 16.01
CA GLY A 168 -12.83 -21.02 15.29
C GLY A 168 -12.65 -20.70 13.81
N ASP A 169 -13.69 -20.19 13.15
CA ASP A 169 -13.61 -19.77 11.73
C ASP A 169 -12.60 -18.64 11.52
N VAL A 170 -12.60 -17.63 12.39
CA VAL A 170 -11.66 -16.50 12.34
C VAL A 170 -10.23 -16.96 12.59
N GLU A 171 -10.00 -17.86 13.57
CA GLU A 171 -8.67 -18.43 13.84
C GLU A 171 -8.14 -19.21 12.63
N GLN A 172 -8.99 -20.06 12.05
CA GLN A 172 -8.63 -20.87 10.88
C GLN A 172 -8.32 -19.99 9.65
N ASP A 173 -9.19 -19.03 9.33
CA ASP A 173 -8.98 -18.14 8.17
C ASP A 173 -7.75 -17.24 8.37
N SER A 174 -7.53 -16.76 9.59
CA SER A 174 -6.35 -15.96 9.94
C SER A 174 -5.05 -16.76 9.79
N ALA A 175 -5.04 -18.02 10.24
CA ALA A 175 -3.87 -18.89 10.08
C ALA A 175 -3.59 -19.20 8.61
N LEU A 176 -4.63 -19.47 7.82
CA LEU A 176 -4.53 -19.73 6.39
C LEU A 176 -3.99 -18.50 5.67
N LEU A 177 -4.57 -17.32 5.90
CA LEU A 177 -4.15 -16.07 5.27
C LEU A 177 -2.69 -15.72 5.62
N ALA A 178 -2.30 -15.88 6.88
CA ALA A 178 -0.93 -15.66 7.31
C ALA A 178 0.07 -16.63 6.61
N SER A 179 -0.35 -17.87 6.36
CA SER A 179 0.45 -18.86 5.64
C SER A 179 0.56 -18.50 4.15
N GLU A 180 -0.55 -18.07 3.52
CA GLU A 180 -0.57 -17.62 2.12
C GLU A 180 0.30 -16.39 1.91
N ASP A 181 0.23 -15.42 2.81
CA ASP A 181 1.07 -14.22 2.79
C ASP A 181 2.56 -14.56 2.91
N ASN A 182 2.89 -15.48 3.81
CA ASN A 182 4.25 -15.93 4.01
C ASN A 182 4.82 -16.63 2.76
N ASP A 183 4.06 -17.53 2.14
CA ASP A 183 4.42 -18.18 0.87
C ASP A 183 4.58 -17.15 -0.26
N PHE A 184 3.67 -16.17 -0.33
CA PHE A 184 3.76 -15.08 -1.30
C PHE A 184 5.06 -14.29 -1.14
N LEU A 185 5.41 -13.84 0.07
CA LEU A 185 6.63 -13.08 0.30
C LEU A 185 7.88 -13.84 -0.11
N ILE A 186 7.93 -15.15 0.21
CA ILE A 186 9.04 -16.03 -0.20
C ILE A 186 9.18 -16.02 -1.73
N ARG A 187 8.07 -16.25 -2.45
CA ARG A 187 8.05 -16.28 -3.92
C ARG A 187 8.44 -14.95 -4.56
N MET A 188 8.09 -13.84 -3.92
CA MET A 188 8.43 -12.48 -4.40
C MET A 188 9.84 -12.03 -3.98
N GLY A 189 10.57 -12.85 -3.20
CA GLY A 189 11.89 -12.51 -2.69
C GLY A 189 11.83 -11.38 -1.65
N VAL A 190 10.69 -11.16 -1.01
CA VAL A 190 10.51 -10.19 0.07
C VAL A 190 10.80 -10.87 1.41
N SER A 191 11.43 -10.17 2.35
CA SER A 191 11.73 -10.72 3.65
C SER A 191 10.47 -11.02 4.46
N ARG A 192 10.33 -12.26 4.94
CA ARG A 192 9.23 -12.65 5.86
C ARG A 192 9.21 -11.85 7.16
N LYS A 193 10.33 -11.23 7.52
CA LYS A 193 10.40 -10.33 8.67
C LYS A 193 9.50 -9.10 8.53
N LEU A 194 9.12 -8.72 7.30
CA LEU A 194 8.09 -7.71 7.07
C LEU A 194 6.78 -8.08 7.80
N LEU A 195 6.36 -9.35 7.76
CA LEU A 195 5.17 -9.82 8.47
C LEU A 195 5.37 -9.75 9.98
N THR A 196 6.42 -10.39 10.49
CA THR A 196 6.59 -10.61 11.93
C THR A 196 7.13 -9.40 12.70
N GLU A 197 8.02 -8.60 12.08
CA GLU A 197 8.63 -7.42 12.74
C GLU A 197 7.80 -6.14 12.52
N VAL A 198 6.94 -6.08 11.50
CA VAL A 198 6.23 -4.84 11.13
C VAL A 198 4.72 -5.05 11.11
N MET A 199 4.21 -5.90 10.20
CA MET A 199 2.78 -6.02 9.94
C MET A 199 2.01 -6.57 11.14
N TYR A 200 2.46 -7.70 11.71
CA TYR A 200 1.79 -8.34 12.86
C TYR A 200 2.03 -7.62 14.19
N GLN A 201 2.88 -6.59 14.22
CA GLN A 201 3.00 -5.68 15.37
C GLN A 201 1.91 -4.58 15.37
N GLN A 202 1.19 -4.43 14.26
CA GLN A 202 0.08 -3.50 14.19
C GLN A 202 -1.14 -4.12 14.89
N LYS A 203 -1.94 -3.27 15.56
CA LYS A 203 -3.12 -3.72 16.29
C LYS A 203 -4.37 -3.59 15.43
N ALA A 204 -5.14 -4.65 15.33
CA ALA A 204 -6.51 -4.58 14.85
C ALA A 204 -7.37 -3.94 15.96
N VAL A 205 -7.91 -2.76 15.69
CA VAL A 205 -8.74 -2.01 16.62
C VAL A 205 -10.04 -1.62 15.95
N ALA A 206 -11.16 -1.95 16.60
CA ALA A 206 -12.47 -1.48 16.19
C ALA A 206 -12.97 -0.42 17.19
N ASP A 207 -13.52 0.68 16.69
CA ASP A 207 -14.14 1.73 17.49
C ASP A 207 -15.42 2.21 16.79
N GLY A 208 -16.56 1.98 17.42
CA GLY A 208 -17.84 2.28 16.80
C GLY A 208 -18.04 1.52 15.48
N ASN A 209 -18.20 2.24 14.37
CA ASN A 209 -18.38 1.67 13.04
C ASN A 209 -17.14 1.72 12.16
N ASP A 210 -16.01 2.23 12.67
CA ASP A 210 -14.79 2.42 11.91
C ASP A 210 -13.73 1.34 12.21
N ASP A 211 -13.01 0.90 11.20
CA ASP A 211 -11.74 0.21 11.37
C ASP A 211 -10.67 1.25 11.74
N LYS A 212 -10.21 1.20 12.99
CA LYS A 212 -9.14 2.05 13.51
C LYS A 212 -7.87 1.27 13.80
N SER A 213 -7.63 0.21 13.03
CA SER A 213 -6.38 -0.53 13.10
C SER A 213 -5.18 0.40 12.99
N THR A 214 -4.16 0.13 13.80
CA THR A 214 -2.90 0.86 13.65
C THR A 214 -2.25 0.48 12.34
N ARG A 215 -1.54 1.44 11.74
CA ARG A 215 -0.84 1.27 10.48
C ARG A 215 0.57 1.83 10.56
N ARG A 216 1.45 1.33 9.72
CA ARG A 216 2.82 1.78 9.63
C ARG A 216 3.19 2.07 8.19
N CYS A 217 3.68 3.27 7.93
CA CYS A 217 4.34 3.62 6.67
C CYS A 217 5.81 3.25 6.77
N LEU A 218 6.31 2.43 5.85
CA LEU A 218 7.72 2.06 5.84
C LEU A 218 8.57 3.28 5.50
N THR A 219 9.67 3.42 6.19
CA THR A 219 10.75 4.33 5.76
C THR A 219 11.45 3.75 4.53
N ALA A 220 12.15 4.59 3.76
CA ALA A 220 12.95 4.12 2.63
C ALA A 220 13.96 3.04 3.06
N ALA A 221 14.60 3.21 4.22
CA ALA A 221 15.53 2.23 4.76
C ALA A 221 14.85 0.89 5.09
N GLU A 222 13.64 0.90 5.63
CA GLU A 222 12.86 -0.32 5.89
C GLU A 222 12.40 -0.98 4.60
N ALA A 223 11.98 -0.22 3.60
CA ALA A 223 11.59 -0.74 2.30
C ALA A 223 12.74 -1.53 1.65
N VAL A 224 13.97 -1.02 1.74
CA VAL A 224 15.18 -1.72 1.28
C VAL A 224 15.53 -2.89 2.20
N LYS A 225 15.53 -2.69 3.54
CA LYS A 225 15.84 -3.73 4.53
C LYS A 225 15.02 -5.01 4.34
N TYR A 226 13.74 -4.86 4.06
CA TYR A 226 12.82 -6.00 3.87
C TYR A 226 12.72 -6.45 2.41
N ASN A 227 13.50 -5.84 1.52
CA ASN A 227 13.43 -6.07 0.08
C ASN A 227 12.01 -5.84 -0.50
N VAL A 228 11.28 -4.90 0.08
CA VAL A 228 10.01 -4.40 -0.46
C VAL A 228 10.29 -3.57 -1.71
N ALA A 229 11.19 -2.59 -1.62
CA ALA A 229 11.81 -1.93 -2.77
C ALA A 229 13.17 -2.58 -3.04
N ASN A 230 13.46 -2.88 -4.30
CA ASN A 230 14.71 -3.49 -4.73
C ASN A 230 15.43 -2.68 -5.83
N ALA A 231 14.93 -1.48 -6.12
CA ALA A 231 15.55 -0.47 -6.97
C ALA A 231 15.32 0.93 -6.38
N GLN A 232 16.17 1.88 -6.76
CA GLN A 232 16.16 3.29 -6.35
C GLN A 232 16.10 4.20 -7.57
#